data_985c9cd2e901033971e99987210c3970
#
_entry.id   985c9cd2e901033971e99987210c3970
#
_cell.length_a   1.000
_cell.length_b   1.000
_cell.length_c   1.000
_cell.angle_alpha   90.00
_cell.angle_beta   90.00
_cell.angle_gamma   90.00
#
_symmetry.space_group_name_H-M   'P 1'
#
loop_
_entity.id
_entity.type
_entity.pdbx_description
1 polymer ?
#
loop_
_entity_poly.entity_id
_entity_poly.type
_entity_poly.pdbx_seq_one_letter_code
_entity_poly.pdbx_strand_id
1 'polypeptide(L)'
;MSSTEKNTSYTDTPVELTPELKRLEKANNSLKIVKEMSLLGVSSGVKSVRNILLLVIVNFVFLLGGIYLLFSGSFAYKKLFFLLLIIAIGVLFVFIAIKKVFDLLKLEYSFYLFNQFKSYIHKIFEAIFKKTTDTAEKVVSKKQLNEIFHRFMPKIPKAFQKRLLFVLSFTPMVGFVADIYATDNLNSHEKQSDALYEKVKLYLENSVKEERSGYWLIWALLINGLLQGILLYWLR
;
A
#
# COMPACT_ATOMS: atom_id res chain seq x y z
N MET A 1 17.95 -48.98 7.23
CA MET A 1 17.12 -48.59 6.09
C MET A 1 17.29 -47.05 5.94
N SER A 2 18.08 -46.66 4.96
CA SER A 2 18.44 -45.26 4.70
C SER A 2 17.32 -44.64 3.88
N SER A 3 16.60 -43.66 4.46
CA SER A 3 15.63 -42.83 3.75
C SER A 3 16.38 -41.75 2.96
N THR A 4 16.53 -42.00 1.66
CA THR A 4 17.07 -41.05 0.69
C THR A 4 16.05 -39.87 0.58
N GLU A 5 16.32 -38.76 1.24
CA GLU A 5 15.65 -37.48 0.98
C GLU A 5 15.84 -37.14 -0.51
N LYS A 6 14.79 -37.30 -1.29
CA LYS A 6 14.71 -36.71 -2.63
C LYS A 6 14.68 -35.18 -2.47
N ASN A 7 15.88 -34.62 -2.50
CA ASN A 7 16.09 -33.18 -2.69
C ASN A 7 15.51 -32.81 -4.06
N THR A 8 14.24 -32.43 -4.11
CA THR A 8 13.63 -31.84 -5.30
C THR A 8 14.32 -30.49 -5.52
N SER A 9 15.30 -30.48 -6.39
CA SER A 9 15.97 -29.32 -6.92
C SER A 9 14.93 -28.37 -7.52
N TYR A 10 14.47 -27.41 -6.71
CA TYR A 10 13.82 -26.21 -7.27
C TYR A 10 14.89 -25.49 -8.07
N THR A 11 14.73 -25.47 -9.38
CA THR A 11 15.64 -24.87 -10.33
C THR A 11 16.11 -23.50 -9.83
N ASP A 12 17.42 -23.33 -9.66
CA ASP A 12 18.09 -22.13 -9.12
C ASP A 12 18.13 -20.96 -10.11
N THR A 13 17.25 -20.96 -11.12
CA THR A 13 17.19 -19.89 -12.11
C THR A 13 16.70 -18.60 -11.47
N PRO A 14 17.49 -17.50 -11.56
CA PRO A 14 17.04 -16.16 -11.16
C PRO A 14 15.76 -15.79 -11.91
N VAL A 15 14.91 -15.00 -11.26
CA VAL A 15 13.68 -14.49 -11.90
C VAL A 15 14.07 -13.58 -13.05
N GLU A 16 13.65 -13.91 -14.27
CA GLU A 16 13.88 -13.07 -15.44
C GLU A 16 12.98 -11.82 -15.34
N LEU A 17 13.63 -10.64 -15.34
CA LEU A 17 12.92 -9.37 -15.20
C LEU A 17 12.45 -8.87 -16.56
N THR A 18 11.18 -8.49 -16.66
CA THR A 18 10.66 -7.76 -17.82
C THR A 18 11.34 -6.39 -17.98
N PRO A 19 11.33 -5.78 -19.18
CA PRO A 19 11.91 -4.45 -19.40
C PRO A 19 11.36 -3.39 -18.43
N GLU A 20 10.07 -3.46 -18.10
CA GLU A 20 9.41 -2.57 -17.16
C GLU A 20 9.97 -2.75 -15.73
N LEU A 21 10.14 -3.98 -15.28
CA LEU A 21 10.73 -4.27 -13.98
C LEU A 21 12.19 -3.81 -13.89
N LYS A 22 12.97 -3.93 -14.97
CA LYS A 22 14.33 -3.39 -15.03
C LYS A 22 14.38 -1.87 -14.89
N ARG A 23 13.39 -1.16 -15.48
CA ARG A 23 13.26 0.31 -15.30
C ARG A 23 12.89 0.68 -13.86
N LEU A 24 11.94 -0.04 -13.24
CA LEU A 24 11.55 0.18 -11.86
C LEU A 24 12.67 -0.15 -10.87
N GLU A 25 13.48 -1.18 -11.15
CA GLU A 25 14.65 -1.51 -10.33
C GLU A 25 15.67 -0.37 -10.29
N LYS A 26 15.90 0.30 -11.45
CA LYS A 26 16.78 1.47 -11.56
C LYS A 26 16.20 2.74 -10.94
N ALA A 27 14.91 2.76 -10.61
CA ALA A 27 14.25 3.90 -9.99
C ALA A 27 14.57 3.96 -8.49
N ASN A 28 15.68 4.63 -8.15
CA ASN A 28 16.24 4.63 -6.78
C ASN A 28 15.52 5.56 -5.79
N ASN A 29 14.52 6.34 -6.23
CA ASN A 29 13.82 7.28 -5.37
C ASN A 29 12.30 7.28 -5.63
N SER A 30 11.52 7.66 -4.59
CA SER A 30 10.06 7.61 -4.64
C SER A 30 9.44 8.40 -5.81
N LEU A 31 10.02 9.53 -6.19
CA LEU A 31 9.54 10.35 -7.31
C LEU A 31 9.75 9.66 -8.67
N LYS A 32 10.89 8.96 -8.85
CA LYS A 32 11.14 8.18 -10.07
C LYS A 32 10.19 7.00 -10.15
N ILE A 33 9.93 6.32 -9.04
CA ILE A 33 8.95 5.22 -8.97
C ILE A 33 7.55 5.73 -9.37
N VAL A 34 7.11 6.87 -8.83
CA VAL A 34 5.82 7.50 -9.18
C VAL A 34 5.75 7.82 -10.67
N LYS A 35 6.84 8.38 -11.24
CA LYS A 35 6.91 8.68 -12.68
C LYS A 35 6.80 7.42 -13.53
N GLU A 36 7.56 6.38 -13.22
CA GLU A 36 7.51 5.12 -13.97
C GLU A 36 6.14 4.43 -13.84
N MET A 37 5.53 4.45 -12.66
CA MET A 37 4.18 3.93 -12.46
C MET A 37 3.12 4.72 -13.24
N SER A 38 3.26 6.04 -13.32
CA SER A 38 2.40 6.89 -14.15
C SER A 38 2.51 6.53 -15.64
N LEU A 39 3.71 6.24 -16.12
CA LEU A 39 3.96 5.80 -17.50
C LEU A 39 3.37 4.41 -17.79
N LEU A 40 3.28 3.54 -16.76
CA LEU A 40 2.67 2.21 -16.85
C LEU A 40 1.13 2.22 -16.74
N GLY A 41 0.50 3.41 -16.79
CA GLY A 41 -0.96 3.54 -16.76
C GLY A 41 -1.60 3.43 -15.38
N VAL A 42 -0.81 3.46 -14.31
CA VAL A 42 -1.30 3.52 -12.92
C VAL A 42 -1.76 4.95 -12.64
N SER A 43 -2.99 5.26 -13.03
CA SER A 43 -3.56 6.62 -13.11
C SER A 43 -3.84 7.31 -11.76
N SER A 44 -3.64 6.64 -10.64
CA SER A 44 -3.98 7.18 -9.31
C SER A 44 -3.10 8.33 -8.89
N GLY A 45 -1.85 8.39 -9.34
CA GLY A 45 -0.93 9.49 -9.02
C GLY A 45 -1.49 10.86 -9.40
N VAL A 46 -2.10 11.00 -10.58
CA VAL A 46 -2.66 12.29 -11.06
C VAL A 46 -3.86 12.72 -10.21
N LYS A 47 -4.79 11.80 -9.91
CA LYS A 47 -5.94 12.09 -9.04
C LYS A 47 -5.49 12.48 -7.63
N SER A 48 -4.48 11.82 -7.11
CA SER A 48 -3.94 12.07 -5.77
C SER A 48 -3.24 13.43 -5.67
N VAL A 49 -2.49 13.84 -6.69
CA VAL A 49 -1.88 15.19 -6.75
C VAL A 49 -2.97 16.26 -6.79
N ARG A 50 -4.03 16.06 -7.58
CA ARG A 50 -5.19 16.97 -7.61
C ARG A 50 -5.82 17.13 -6.24
N ASN A 51 -5.95 16.05 -5.47
CA ASN A 51 -6.54 16.09 -4.13
C ASN A 51 -5.69 16.89 -3.13
N ILE A 52 -4.36 16.73 -3.18
CA ILE A 52 -3.44 17.55 -2.38
C ILE A 52 -3.55 19.02 -2.78
N LEU A 53 -3.55 19.31 -4.08
CA LEU A 53 -3.64 20.67 -4.60
C LEU A 53 -4.92 21.38 -4.13
N LEU A 54 -6.07 20.67 -4.20
CA LEU A 54 -7.35 21.20 -3.72
C LEU A 54 -7.29 21.57 -2.24
N LEU A 55 -6.68 20.72 -1.40
CA LEU A 55 -6.54 20.96 0.03
C LEU A 55 -5.60 22.15 0.30
N VAL A 56 -4.52 22.30 -0.48
CA VAL A 56 -3.61 23.46 -0.41
C VAL A 56 -4.35 24.73 -0.78
N ILE A 57 -5.17 24.73 -1.85
CA ILE A 57 -5.96 25.89 -2.28
C ILE A 57 -6.94 26.32 -1.18
N VAL A 58 -7.66 25.36 -0.58
CA VAL A 58 -8.60 25.65 0.52
C VAL A 58 -7.87 26.29 1.70
N ASN A 59 -6.73 25.73 2.12
CA ASN A 59 -5.92 26.30 3.21
C ASN A 59 -5.40 27.71 2.88
N PHE A 60 -5.04 27.95 1.62
CA PHE A 60 -4.60 29.26 1.17
C PHE A 60 -5.72 30.30 1.24
N VAL A 61 -6.96 29.93 0.90
CA VAL A 61 -8.14 30.80 1.04
C VAL A 61 -8.37 31.20 2.51
N PHE A 62 -8.30 30.21 3.42
CA PHE A 62 -8.43 30.48 4.87
C PHE A 62 -7.31 31.37 5.40
N LEU A 63 -6.07 31.16 4.92
CA LEU A 63 -4.92 32.01 5.27
C LEU A 63 -5.13 33.47 4.83
N LEU A 64 -5.57 33.68 3.57
CA LEU A 64 -5.88 35.04 3.08
C LEU A 64 -6.99 35.69 3.89
N GLY A 65 -8.05 34.95 4.23
CA GLY A 65 -9.12 35.41 5.12
C GLY A 65 -8.58 35.83 6.51
N GLY A 66 -7.71 34.99 7.08
CA GLY A 66 -7.05 35.29 8.35
C GLY A 66 -6.17 36.55 8.32
N ILE A 67 -5.38 36.69 7.26
CA ILE A 67 -4.55 37.92 7.03
C ILE A 67 -5.43 39.16 6.90
N TYR A 68 -6.49 39.07 6.09
CA TYR A 68 -7.46 40.19 5.95
C TYR A 68 -8.04 40.61 7.30
N LEU A 69 -8.52 39.66 8.12
CA LEU A 69 -9.08 39.93 9.44
C LEU A 69 -8.03 40.46 10.45
N LEU A 70 -6.76 40.07 10.30
CA LEU A 70 -5.68 40.60 11.12
C LEU A 70 -5.51 42.11 10.93
N PHE A 71 -5.61 42.56 9.67
CA PHE A 71 -5.42 43.97 9.31
C PHE A 71 -6.71 44.79 9.32
N SER A 72 -7.90 44.18 9.34
CA SER A 72 -9.21 44.84 9.35
C SER A 72 -9.64 45.33 10.74
N GLY A 73 -8.75 45.94 11.50
CA GLY A 73 -9.09 46.47 12.84
C GLY A 73 -7.86 46.72 13.70
N SER A 74 -8.05 46.95 15.00
CA SER A 74 -6.92 47.10 15.92
C SER A 74 -6.10 45.79 15.98
N PHE A 75 -4.79 45.94 15.80
CA PHE A 75 -3.85 44.83 15.96
C PHE A 75 -3.87 44.34 17.40
N ALA A 76 -4.01 43.02 17.59
CA ALA A 76 -3.94 42.38 18.90
C ALA A 76 -3.12 41.10 18.81
N TYR A 77 -2.27 40.81 19.77
CA TYR A 77 -1.50 39.57 19.87
C TYR A 77 -2.38 38.30 19.82
N LYS A 78 -3.60 38.40 20.35
CA LYS A 78 -4.60 37.33 20.28
C LYS A 78 -4.93 36.99 18.82
N LYS A 79 -5.08 37.97 17.92
CA LYS A 79 -5.34 37.73 16.48
C LYS A 79 -4.17 37.02 15.81
N LEU A 80 -2.93 37.39 16.14
CA LEU A 80 -1.74 36.73 15.62
C LEU A 80 -1.69 35.27 16.05
N PHE A 81 -2.04 34.97 17.30
CA PHE A 81 -2.11 33.60 17.79
C PHE A 81 -3.11 32.74 17.01
N PHE A 82 -4.32 33.21 16.74
CA PHE A 82 -5.31 32.50 15.94
C PHE A 82 -4.86 32.31 14.48
N LEU A 83 -4.18 33.28 13.88
CA LEU A 83 -3.61 33.14 12.54
C LEU A 83 -2.55 32.03 12.50
N LEU A 84 -1.69 31.95 13.50
CA LEU A 84 -0.71 30.85 13.62
C LEU A 84 -1.39 29.48 13.76
N LEU A 85 -2.51 29.39 14.49
CA LEU A 85 -3.29 28.17 14.59
C LEU A 85 -3.91 27.77 13.23
N ILE A 86 -4.42 28.72 12.45
CA ILE A 86 -4.94 28.45 11.09
C ILE A 86 -3.83 27.85 10.21
N ILE A 87 -2.63 28.44 10.25
CA ILE A 87 -1.47 27.91 9.50
C ILE A 87 -1.12 26.50 9.98
N ALA A 88 -1.02 26.28 11.28
CA ALA A 88 -0.65 24.97 11.86
C ALA A 88 -1.64 23.88 11.47
N ILE A 89 -2.95 24.15 11.54
CA ILE A 89 -4.01 23.22 11.11
C ILE A 89 -3.89 22.95 9.61
N GLY A 90 -3.73 23.98 8.79
CA GLY A 90 -3.56 23.83 7.35
C GLY A 90 -2.39 22.94 6.98
N VAL A 91 -1.22 23.16 7.59
CA VAL A 91 -0.02 22.34 7.40
C VAL A 91 -0.26 20.89 7.84
N LEU A 92 -0.93 20.69 8.98
CA LEU A 92 -1.25 19.35 9.49
C LEU A 92 -2.10 18.55 8.48
N PHE A 93 -3.16 19.16 7.94
CA PHE A 93 -4.04 18.48 6.97
C PHE A 93 -3.34 18.21 5.65
N VAL A 94 -2.48 19.11 5.16
CA VAL A 94 -1.64 18.84 3.98
C VAL A 94 -0.69 17.68 4.22
N PHE A 95 -0.08 17.61 5.40
CA PHE A 95 0.80 16.49 5.77
C PHE A 95 0.05 15.15 5.82
N ILE A 96 -1.16 15.12 6.40
CA ILE A 96 -2.03 13.92 6.41
C ILE A 96 -2.36 13.50 4.97
N ALA A 97 -2.70 14.46 4.09
CA ALA A 97 -3.00 14.18 2.69
C ALA A 97 -1.80 13.58 1.95
N ILE A 98 -0.60 14.16 2.13
CA ILE A 98 0.64 13.64 1.56
C ILE A 98 0.89 12.20 2.02
N LYS A 99 0.76 11.93 3.32
CA LYS A 99 0.92 10.58 3.89
C LYS A 99 -0.04 9.58 3.24
N LYS A 100 -1.33 9.92 3.15
CA LYS A 100 -2.38 9.08 2.53
C LYS A 100 -2.06 8.77 1.07
N VAL A 101 -1.62 9.75 0.30
CA VAL A 101 -1.20 9.56 -1.09
C VAL A 101 0.00 8.61 -1.19
N PHE A 102 0.99 8.76 -0.32
CA PHE A 102 2.14 7.85 -0.30
C PHE A 102 1.76 6.42 0.08
N ASP A 103 0.81 6.23 1.01
CA ASP A 103 0.34 4.91 1.40
C ASP A 103 -0.44 4.23 0.26
N LEU A 104 -1.29 4.97 -0.46
CA LEU A 104 -1.95 4.50 -1.68
C LEU A 104 -0.95 4.10 -2.76
N LEU A 105 0.05 4.95 -3.05
CA LEU A 105 1.08 4.65 -4.04
C LEU A 105 1.91 3.41 -3.67
N LYS A 106 2.22 3.21 -2.38
CA LYS A 106 2.90 2.00 -1.91
C LYS A 106 2.04 0.75 -2.17
N LEU A 107 0.74 0.83 -1.87
CA LEU A 107 -0.18 -0.29 -2.06
C LEU A 107 -0.34 -0.63 -3.55
N GLU A 108 -0.55 0.37 -4.41
CA GLU A 108 -0.66 0.18 -5.86
C GLU A 108 0.62 -0.39 -6.47
N TYR A 109 1.79 0.11 -6.06
CA TYR A 109 3.06 -0.41 -6.51
C TYR A 109 3.26 -1.87 -6.05
N SER A 110 2.88 -2.18 -4.82
CA SER A 110 2.96 -3.53 -4.29
C SER A 110 2.02 -4.49 -5.02
N PHE A 111 0.81 -4.04 -5.36
CA PHE A 111 -0.15 -4.80 -6.16
C PHE A 111 0.35 -5.02 -7.59
N TYR A 112 0.94 -3.99 -8.22
CA TYR A 112 1.57 -4.12 -9.53
C TYR A 112 2.68 -5.18 -9.50
N LEU A 113 3.59 -5.12 -8.54
CA LEU A 113 4.66 -6.11 -8.38
C LEU A 113 4.11 -7.53 -8.14
N PHE A 114 3.07 -7.66 -7.30
CA PHE A 114 2.42 -8.94 -7.05
C PHE A 114 1.94 -9.59 -8.36
N ASN A 115 1.33 -8.82 -9.24
CA ASN A 115 0.89 -9.31 -10.55
C ASN A 115 2.07 -9.64 -11.48
N GLN A 116 3.13 -8.83 -11.50
CA GLN A 116 4.31 -9.06 -12.35
C GLN A 116 5.10 -10.31 -11.93
N PHE A 117 5.12 -10.63 -10.64
CA PHE A 117 5.77 -11.84 -10.12
C PHE A 117 4.82 -13.03 -9.98
N LYS A 118 3.69 -13.05 -10.71
CA LYS A 118 2.65 -14.09 -10.61
C LYS A 118 3.22 -15.50 -10.58
N SER A 119 4.01 -15.90 -11.58
CA SER A 119 4.55 -17.27 -11.67
C SER A 119 5.45 -17.65 -10.49
N TYR A 120 6.15 -16.65 -9.92
CA TYR A 120 7.01 -16.85 -8.77
C TYR A 120 6.19 -16.96 -7.47
N ILE A 121 5.16 -16.15 -7.34
CA ILE A 121 4.23 -16.19 -6.20
C ILE A 121 3.47 -17.52 -6.16
N HIS A 122 3.07 -18.07 -7.31
CA HIS A 122 2.48 -19.40 -7.39
C HIS A 122 3.41 -20.47 -6.81
N LYS A 123 4.72 -20.43 -7.11
CA LYS A 123 5.70 -21.36 -6.53
C LYS A 123 5.81 -21.24 -5.00
N ILE A 124 5.71 -20.00 -4.49
CA ILE A 124 5.68 -19.75 -3.04
C ILE A 124 4.42 -20.37 -2.42
N PHE A 125 3.27 -20.16 -3.05
CA PHE A 125 1.99 -20.66 -2.55
C PHE A 125 1.90 -22.19 -2.64
N GLU A 126 2.40 -22.77 -3.71
CA GLU A 126 2.53 -24.24 -3.83
C GLU A 126 3.42 -24.83 -2.72
N ALA A 127 4.54 -24.16 -2.40
CA ALA A 127 5.40 -24.57 -1.29
C ALA A 127 4.71 -24.46 0.07
N ILE A 128 3.80 -23.50 0.26
CA ILE A 128 2.97 -23.39 1.46
C ILE A 128 2.07 -24.63 1.58
N PHE A 129 1.32 -24.97 0.53
CA PHE A 129 0.40 -26.09 0.56
C PHE A 129 1.13 -27.43 0.72
N LYS A 130 2.26 -27.63 0.04
CA LYS A 130 3.09 -28.82 0.18
C LYS A 130 3.58 -29.00 1.62
N LYS A 131 4.10 -27.94 2.24
CA LYS A 131 4.57 -28.02 3.64
C LYS A 131 3.43 -28.26 4.64
N THR A 132 2.23 -27.79 4.33
CA THR A 132 1.05 -27.94 5.20
C THR A 132 0.47 -29.34 5.13
N THR A 133 0.53 -30.00 3.96
CA THR A 133 0.07 -31.37 3.80
C THR A 133 0.92 -32.37 4.61
N ASP A 134 2.20 -32.03 4.83
CA ASP A 134 3.12 -32.82 5.65
C ASP A 134 2.86 -32.66 7.16
N THR A 135 2.01 -31.69 7.57
CA THR A 135 1.65 -31.46 8.98
C THR A 135 0.23 -31.96 9.28
N ALA A 136 0.07 -32.75 10.34
CA ALA A 136 -1.20 -33.37 10.73
C ALA A 136 -2.35 -32.36 10.98
N GLU A 137 -2.04 -31.09 11.25
CA GLU A 137 -3.02 -30.07 11.66
C GLU A 137 -3.63 -29.28 10.50
N LYS A 138 -3.17 -29.43 9.26
CA LYS A 138 -3.62 -28.63 8.08
C LYS A 138 -3.69 -27.11 8.31
N VAL A 139 -3.02 -26.61 9.36
CA VAL A 139 -2.97 -25.19 9.73
C VAL A 139 -1.56 -24.66 9.56
N VAL A 140 -1.42 -23.58 8.79
CA VAL A 140 -0.12 -22.90 8.63
C VAL A 140 0.03 -21.85 9.70
N SER A 141 1.08 -21.93 10.49
CA SER A 141 1.43 -20.88 11.43
C SER A 141 2.10 -19.69 10.72
N LYS A 142 1.97 -18.49 11.30
CA LYS A 142 2.66 -17.28 10.81
C LYS A 142 4.18 -17.46 10.72
N LYS A 143 4.76 -18.26 11.63
CA LYS A 143 6.19 -18.58 11.62
C LYS A 143 6.58 -19.41 10.41
N GLN A 144 5.81 -20.45 10.06
CA GLN A 144 6.04 -21.28 8.88
C GLN A 144 5.91 -20.50 7.58
N LEU A 145 4.93 -19.57 7.48
CA LEU A 145 4.80 -18.67 6.35
C LEU A 145 6.05 -17.80 6.18
N ASN A 146 6.53 -17.21 7.26
CA ASN A 146 7.74 -16.38 7.23
C ASN A 146 8.97 -17.21 6.80
N GLU A 147 9.15 -18.43 7.28
CA GLU A 147 10.26 -19.30 6.86
C GLU A 147 10.22 -19.60 5.36
N ILE A 148 9.03 -19.88 4.81
CA ILE A 148 8.85 -20.11 3.38
C ILE A 148 9.19 -18.83 2.60
N PHE A 149 8.67 -17.68 3.01
CA PHE A 149 8.97 -16.40 2.36
C PHE A 149 10.46 -16.10 2.38
N HIS A 150 11.14 -16.28 3.52
CA HIS A 150 12.59 -16.08 3.63
C HIS A 150 13.39 -17.00 2.72
N ARG A 151 12.95 -18.22 2.48
CA ARG A 151 13.60 -19.16 1.55
C ARG A 151 13.50 -18.69 0.09
N PHE A 152 12.39 -18.09 -0.32
CA PHE A 152 12.14 -17.68 -1.69
C PHE A 152 12.60 -16.25 -1.99
N MET A 153 12.59 -15.34 -1.02
CA MET A 153 12.93 -13.92 -1.20
C MET A 153 14.32 -13.68 -1.81
N PRO A 154 15.40 -14.39 -1.46
CA PRO A 154 16.73 -14.15 -2.05
C PRO A 154 16.78 -14.27 -3.59
N LYS A 155 15.83 -15.00 -4.19
CA LYS A 155 15.73 -15.17 -5.65
C LYS A 155 15.10 -13.96 -6.35
N ILE A 156 14.52 -13.04 -5.61
CA ILE A 156 13.91 -11.80 -6.10
C ILE A 156 14.92 -10.67 -5.95
N PRO A 157 15.03 -9.75 -6.92
CA PRO A 157 15.91 -8.59 -6.79
C PRO A 157 15.62 -7.79 -5.51
N LYS A 158 16.68 -7.36 -4.81
CA LYS A 158 16.58 -6.68 -3.50
C LYS A 158 15.64 -5.48 -3.50
N ALA A 159 15.54 -4.76 -4.61
CA ALA A 159 14.63 -3.62 -4.79
C ALA A 159 13.14 -3.99 -4.57
N PHE A 160 12.75 -5.21 -4.91
CA PHE A 160 11.35 -5.67 -4.86
C PHE A 160 11.02 -6.50 -3.61
N GLN A 161 12.03 -7.08 -2.94
CA GLN A 161 11.83 -7.96 -1.79
C GLN A 161 10.97 -7.32 -0.69
N LYS A 162 11.31 -6.09 -0.26
CA LYS A 162 10.56 -5.37 0.79
C LYS A 162 9.09 -5.15 0.43
N ARG A 163 8.79 -4.91 -0.84
CA ARG A 163 7.43 -4.65 -1.32
C ARG A 163 6.60 -5.92 -1.41
N LEU A 164 7.19 -7.00 -1.88
CA LEU A 164 6.52 -8.30 -1.90
C LEU A 164 6.31 -8.85 -0.49
N LEU A 165 7.29 -8.70 0.40
CA LEU A 165 7.11 -9.04 1.81
C LEU A 165 6.01 -8.19 2.46
N PHE A 166 5.92 -6.91 2.13
CA PHE A 166 4.82 -6.04 2.60
C PHE A 166 3.46 -6.61 2.17
N VAL A 167 3.28 -6.97 0.89
CA VAL A 167 2.04 -7.58 0.39
C VAL A 167 1.71 -8.84 1.18
N LEU A 168 2.67 -9.76 1.28
CA LEU A 168 2.47 -11.05 1.94
C LEU A 168 2.19 -10.92 3.44
N SER A 169 2.77 -9.90 4.10
CA SER A 169 2.51 -9.62 5.53
C SER A 169 1.22 -8.83 5.77
N PHE A 170 0.81 -8.00 4.81
CA PHE A 170 -0.41 -7.21 4.87
C PHE A 170 -1.67 -8.07 4.65
N THR A 171 -1.55 -9.15 3.87
CA THR A 171 -2.65 -10.07 3.58
C THR A 171 -2.89 -11.06 4.73
N PRO A 172 -4.15 -11.39 5.05
CA PRO A 172 -4.49 -12.40 6.07
C PRO A 172 -4.26 -13.84 5.55
N MET A 173 -3.00 -14.15 5.20
CA MET A 173 -2.60 -15.40 4.53
C MET A 173 -3.02 -16.66 5.29
N VAL A 174 -2.91 -16.66 6.62
CA VAL A 174 -3.30 -17.80 7.46
C VAL A 174 -4.78 -18.13 7.28
N GLY A 175 -5.65 -17.11 7.31
CA GLY A 175 -7.08 -17.25 7.10
C GLY A 175 -7.39 -17.75 5.69
N PHE A 176 -6.74 -17.20 4.66
CA PHE A 176 -6.97 -17.62 3.28
C PHE A 176 -6.54 -19.07 3.02
N VAL A 177 -5.42 -19.49 3.60
CA VAL A 177 -4.98 -20.90 3.51
C VAL A 177 -5.99 -21.82 4.21
N ALA A 178 -6.45 -21.47 5.42
CA ALA A 178 -7.45 -22.23 6.15
C ALA A 178 -8.77 -22.35 5.36
N ASP A 179 -9.25 -21.25 4.76
CA ASP A 179 -10.45 -21.25 3.92
C ASP A 179 -10.34 -22.18 2.71
N ILE A 180 -9.16 -22.23 2.08
CA ILE A 180 -8.92 -23.10 0.92
C ILE A 180 -8.94 -24.57 1.33
N TYR A 181 -8.37 -24.92 2.49
CA TYR A 181 -8.44 -26.29 3.02
C TYR A 181 -9.86 -26.69 3.44
N ALA A 182 -10.68 -25.76 3.91
CA ALA A 182 -12.08 -26.02 4.25
C ALA A 182 -12.95 -26.29 3.00
N THR A 183 -12.46 -25.89 1.81
CA THR A 183 -13.16 -26.11 0.54
C THR A 183 -12.68 -27.42 -0.08
N ASP A 184 -13.35 -28.52 0.22
CA ASP A 184 -12.96 -29.94 -0.11
C ASP A 184 -12.71 -30.25 -1.60
N ASN A 185 -12.95 -29.32 -2.51
CA ASN A 185 -12.92 -29.56 -3.96
C ASN A 185 -11.56 -29.34 -4.64
N LEU A 186 -10.52 -28.95 -3.90
CA LEU A 186 -9.21 -28.60 -4.46
C LEU A 186 -8.16 -29.69 -4.16
N ASN A 187 -8.17 -30.77 -4.96
CA ASN A 187 -7.35 -31.98 -4.76
C ASN A 187 -5.88 -31.84 -5.22
N SER A 188 -5.43 -30.71 -5.72
CA SER A 188 -4.02 -30.51 -6.12
C SER A 188 -3.45 -29.22 -5.57
N HIS A 189 -2.16 -29.25 -5.20
CA HIS A 189 -1.44 -28.07 -4.70
C HIS A 189 -1.40 -26.93 -5.72
N GLU A 190 -1.42 -27.23 -7.00
CA GLU A 190 -1.49 -26.24 -8.08
C GLU A 190 -2.83 -25.47 -8.02
N LYS A 191 -3.97 -26.19 -7.99
CA LYS A 191 -5.29 -25.55 -7.87
C LYS A 191 -5.45 -24.77 -6.57
N GLN A 192 -4.90 -25.26 -5.46
CA GLN A 192 -4.88 -24.55 -4.19
C GLN A 192 -4.05 -23.28 -4.26
N SER A 193 -2.89 -23.32 -4.95
CA SER A 193 -2.04 -22.16 -5.21
C SER A 193 -2.74 -21.11 -6.07
N ASP A 194 -3.44 -21.54 -7.12
CA ASP A 194 -4.25 -20.64 -7.97
C ASP A 194 -5.37 -19.98 -7.17
N ALA A 195 -6.09 -20.73 -6.37
CA ALA A 195 -7.16 -20.21 -5.52
C ALA A 195 -6.62 -19.19 -4.50
N LEU A 196 -5.46 -19.46 -3.90
CA LEU A 196 -4.82 -18.55 -2.97
C LEU A 196 -4.36 -17.26 -3.68
N TYR A 197 -3.79 -17.39 -4.87
CA TYR A 197 -3.38 -16.26 -5.68
C TYR A 197 -4.57 -15.33 -5.98
N GLU A 198 -5.68 -15.88 -6.46
CA GLU A 198 -6.87 -15.09 -6.78
C GLU A 198 -7.51 -14.46 -5.52
N LYS A 199 -7.54 -15.14 -4.37
CA LYS A 199 -7.99 -14.55 -3.10
C LYS A 199 -7.11 -13.38 -2.67
N VAL A 200 -5.79 -13.53 -2.71
CA VAL A 200 -4.83 -12.46 -2.37
C VAL A 200 -4.96 -11.30 -3.35
N LYS A 201 -5.06 -11.57 -4.64
CA LYS A 201 -5.25 -10.57 -5.69
C LYS A 201 -6.52 -9.75 -5.46
N LEU A 202 -7.66 -10.42 -5.22
CA LEU A 202 -8.93 -9.78 -4.95
C LEU A 202 -8.89 -8.90 -3.68
N TYR A 203 -8.26 -9.39 -2.63
CA TYR A 203 -8.06 -8.63 -1.40
C TYR A 203 -7.25 -7.35 -1.64
N LEU A 204 -6.13 -7.44 -2.37
CA LEU A 204 -5.30 -6.29 -2.72
C LEU A 204 -6.04 -5.31 -3.62
N GLU A 205 -6.78 -5.81 -4.62
CA GLU A 205 -7.58 -4.99 -5.52
C GLU A 205 -8.65 -4.21 -4.77
N ASN A 206 -9.36 -4.85 -3.84
CA ASN A 206 -10.36 -4.20 -3.00
C ASN A 206 -9.72 -3.16 -2.07
N SER A 207 -8.58 -3.48 -1.46
CA SER A 207 -7.82 -2.53 -0.63
C SER A 207 -7.37 -1.29 -1.42
N VAL A 208 -6.90 -1.48 -2.67
CA VAL A 208 -6.56 -0.37 -3.56
C VAL A 208 -7.80 0.45 -3.93
N LYS A 209 -8.94 -0.19 -4.23
CA LYS A 209 -10.20 0.50 -4.54
C LYS A 209 -10.69 1.33 -3.36
N GLU A 210 -10.63 0.78 -2.15
CA GLU A 210 -11.02 1.46 -0.92
C GLU A 210 -10.18 2.71 -0.66
N GLU A 211 -8.86 2.58 -0.68
CA GLU A 211 -7.95 3.73 -0.51
C GLU A 211 -8.08 4.76 -1.64
N ARG A 212 -8.42 4.33 -2.87
CA ARG A 212 -8.65 5.20 -4.03
C ARG A 212 -9.99 5.95 -3.97
N SER A 213 -10.94 5.52 -3.15
CA SER A 213 -12.33 6.04 -3.13
C SER A 213 -12.41 7.55 -2.88
N GLY A 214 -11.38 8.14 -2.24
CA GLY A 214 -11.30 9.58 -1.99
C GLY A 214 -12.26 10.10 -0.91
N TYR A 215 -13.07 9.26 -0.28
CA TYR A 215 -13.96 9.67 0.82
C TYR A 215 -13.22 10.36 1.96
N TRP A 216 -11.98 9.92 2.24
CA TRP A 216 -11.14 10.56 3.25
C TRP A 216 -10.89 12.05 2.95
N LEU A 217 -10.80 12.44 1.66
CA LEU A 217 -10.60 13.83 1.26
C LEU A 217 -11.80 14.69 1.62
N ILE A 218 -13.03 14.18 1.39
CA ILE A 218 -14.26 14.90 1.74
C ILE A 218 -14.28 15.16 3.25
N TRP A 219 -14.01 14.15 4.05
CA TRP A 219 -13.93 14.31 5.50
C TRP A 219 -12.79 15.25 5.94
N ALA A 220 -11.62 15.12 5.32
CA ALA A 220 -10.50 16.02 5.60
C ALA A 220 -10.85 17.48 5.29
N LEU A 221 -11.51 17.75 4.15
CA LEU A 221 -11.95 19.09 3.77
C LEU A 221 -13.02 19.63 4.72
N LEU A 222 -14.01 18.83 5.10
CA LEU A 222 -15.07 19.24 6.04
C LEU A 222 -14.51 19.58 7.42
N ILE A 223 -13.69 18.69 8.00
CA ILE A 223 -13.11 18.91 9.33
C ILE A 223 -12.14 20.08 9.30
N ASN A 224 -11.27 20.16 8.30
CA ASN A 224 -10.33 21.28 8.12
C ASN A 224 -11.08 22.60 7.97
N GLY A 225 -12.11 22.64 7.12
CA GLY A 225 -12.93 23.83 6.89
C GLY A 225 -13.68 24.28 8.15
N LEU A 226 -14.26 23.36 8.91
CA LEU A 226 -14.92 23.65 10.18
C LEU A 226 -13.96 24.22 11.21
N LEU A 227 -12.81 23.59 11.40
CA LEU A 227 -11.79 24.07 12.38
C LEU A 227 -11.27 25.45 12.01
N GLN A 228 -10.90 25.65 10.75
CA GLN A 228 -10.39 26.95 10.30
C GLN A 228 -11.49 28.03 10.30
N GLY A 229 -12.74 27.67 9.94
CA GLY A 229 -13.89 28.57 10.00
C GLY A 229 -14.19 29.06 11.43
N ILE A 230 -14.12 28.15 12.41
CA ILE A 230 -14.26 28.52 13.84
C ILE A 230 -13.15 29.50 14.25
N LEU A 231 -11.89 29.22 13.86
CA LEU A 231 -10.77 30.11 14.19
C LEU A 231 -10.91 31.47 13.53
N LEU A 232 -11.38 31.56 12.27
CA LEU A 232 -11.68 32.82 11.61
C LEU A 232 -12.79 33.62 12.34
N TYR A 233 -13.84 32.93 12.80
CA TYR A 233 -14.89 33.54 13.61
C TYR A 233 -14.33 34.18 14.89
N TRP A 234 -13.43 33.47 15.60
CA TRP A 234 -12.78 33.97 16.82
C TRP A 234 -11.74 35.06 16.55
N LEU A 235 -11.21 35.13 15.33
CA LEU A 235 -10.26 36.14 14.90
C LEU A 235 -10.96 37.45 14.55
N ARG A 236 -12.25 37.42 14.20
CA ARG A 236 -13.08 38.60 13.90
C ARG A 236 -13.33 39.41 15.16
#